data_405b93f460272c9bd2b27715bd6924cf
#
_entry.id   405b93f460272c9bd2b27715bd6924cf
#
_cell.length_a   1.000
_cell.length_b   1.000
_cell.length_c   1.000
_cell.angle_alpha   90.00
_cell.angle_beta   90.00
_cell.angle_gamma   90.00
#
_symmetry.space_group_name_H-M   'P 1'
#
loop_
_entity.id
_entity.type
_entity.pdbx_description
1 polymer ?
#
loop_
_entity_poly.entity_id
_entity_poly.type
_entity_poly.pdbx_seq_one_letter_code
_entity_poly.pdbx_strand_id
1 'polypeptide(L)'
;MINCNNIKIAGVTCAFNESQMVKYVMSYWERIKPDKLIVYDNMSTDNMCELLSKYPYVEIRKFDTGGKFSDETHIKLKSETAKELADAGYDWIYIGDFDEILYTENDNFREVLYEIQQMGGNVFCRDMVLPFDTTLDVSFDTNKLPHQCVPNYITSHDWSSFWGFSKVTLIHKSVPNIRFNNGCHQAYFPQKGNADLVVFGYPIIGIHLKYIDWNVLEKNSHDKHDRIQWRIPVAKSKVDVQFTKHLYSRSCGMNNINNMISAMKKKFDKVNVNVDTTTWDKFKEYYDNEYDVTKVKFKQYLNRTNFITKNDYETNRNS
;
A
#
# COMPACT_ATOMS: atom_id res chain seq x y z
N MET A 1 -25.55 20.67 -0.13
CA MET A 1 -24.17 20.34 0.31
C MET A 1 -24.16 18.89 0.76
N ILE A 2 -23.38 18.08 0.11
CA ILE A 2 -23.20 16.66 0.38
C ILE A 2 -22.53 16.52 1.74
N ASN A 3 -23.11 15.74 2.65
CA ASN A 3 -22.57 15.58 4.00
C ASN A 3 -21.51 14.44 4.04
N CYS A 4 -20.38 14.66 3.36
CA CYS A 4 -19.23 13.74 3.38
C CYS A 4 -18.59 13.58 4.76
N ASN A 5 -18.89 14.50 5.70
CA ASN A 5 -18.36 14.46 7.06
C ASN A 5 -18.83 13.25 7.88
N ASN A 6 -19.86 12.55 7.44
CA ASN A 6 -20.38 11.36 8.13
C ASN A 6 -19.64 10.06 7.76
N ILE A 7 -18.78 10.07 6.73
CA ILE A 7 -17.98 8.88 6.37
C ILE A 7 -16.89 8.67 7.42
N LYS A 8 -16.87 7.47 8.00
CA LYS A 8 -15.83 7.05 8.94
C LYS A 8 -14.76 6.22 8.24
N ILE A 9 -13.51 6.65 8.39
CA ILE A 9 -12.34 6.01 7.77
C ILE A 9 -11.46 5.40 8.86
N ALA A 10 -11.16 4.12 8.74
CA ALA A 10 -10.18 3.47 9.60
C ALA A 10 -9.10 2.79 8.77
N GLY A 11 -7.99 2.44 9.42
CA GLY A 11 -6.91 1.70 8.79
C GLY A 11 -6.31 0.66 9.72
N VAL A 12 -5.69 -0.36 9.11
CA VAL A 12 -4.88 -1.36 9.78
C VAL A 12 -3.59 -1.62 9.03
N THR A 13 -2.49 -1.64 9.75
CA THR A 13 -1.15 -1.97 9.23
C THR A 13 -0.32 -2.71 10.26
N CYS A 14 0.77 -3.36 9.82
CA CYS A 14 1.76 -3.98 10.67
C CYS A 14 3.12 -3.31 10.44
N ALA A 15 3.86 -3.05 11.51
CA ALA A 15 5.16 -2.39 11.45
C ALA A 15 6.19 -3.05 12.39
N PHE A 16 7.47 -2.86 12.06
CA PHE A 16 8.59 -3.28 12.90
C PHE A 16 9.81 -2.40 12.62
N ASN A 17 10.27 -1.66 13.63
CA ASN A 17 11.45 -0.78 13.54
C ASN A 17 11.39 0.25 12.39
N GLU A 18 10.22 0.86 12.19
CA GLU A 18 9.94 1.81 11.11
C GLU A 18 9.97 3.27 11.58
N SER A 19 10.69 3.58 12.68
CA SER A 19 10.72 4.95 13.24
C SER A 19 11.09 6.02 12.23
N GLN A 20 12.01 5.72 11.31
CA GLN A 20 12.45 6.65 10.27
C GLN A 20 11.36 6.89 9.21
N MET A 21 10.46 5.92 9.00
CA MET A 21 9.35 6.03 8.06
C MET A 21 8.17 6.82 8.62
N VAL A 22 8.04 6.91 9.96
CA VAL A 22 6.87 7.54 10.60
C VAL A 22 6.61 8.95 10.05
N LYS A 23 7.65 9.79 9.93
CA LYS A 23 7.49 11.17 9.42
C LYS A 23 6.91 11.23 7.99
N TYR A 24 7.32 10.29 7.14
CA TYR A 24 6.84 10.23 5.75
C TYR A 24 5.41 9.71 5.68
N VAL A 25 5.15 8.60 6.34
CA VAL A 25 3.84 7.94 6.38
C VAL A 25 2.77 8.84 6.99
N MET A 26 3.07 9.45 8.13
CA MET A 26 2.10 10.25 8.86
C MET A 26 1.76 11.56 8.16
N SER A 27 2.63 12.12 7.32
CA SER A 27 2.32 13.30 6.51
C SER A 27 1.14 13.09 5.55
N TYR A 28 0.91 11.87 5.09
CA TYR A 28 -0.28 11.52 4.29
C TYR A 28 -1.50 11.26 5.17
N TRP A 29 -1.32 10.52 6.28
CA TRP A 29 -2.44 10.25 7.18
C TRP A 29 -3.05 11.53 7.76
N GLU A 30 -2.26 12.55 8.01
CA GLU A 30 -2.75 13.87 8.44
C GLU A 30 -3.63 14.55 7.38
N ARG A 31 -3.39 14.29 6.09
CA ARG A 31 -4.25 14.78 5.00
C ARG A 31 -5.52 13.94 4.82
N ILE A 32 -5.42 12.62 4.93
CA ILE A 32 -6.56 11.70 4.91
C ILE A 32 -7.50 11.95 6.10
N LYS A 33 -6.95 12.33 7.25
CA LYS A 33 -7.68 12.56 8.53
C LYS A 33 -8.53 11.34 8.90
N PRO A 34 -7.93 10.17 9.15
CA PRO A 34 -8.68 8.98 9.51
C PRO A 34 -9.31 9.16 10.89
N ASP A 35 -10.42 8.47 11.15
CA ASP A 35 -11.02 8.40 12.47
C ASP A 35 -10.27 7.43 13.38
N LYS A 36 -9.58 6.43 12.77
CA LYS A 36 -8.77 5.45 13.48
C LYS A 36 -7.70 4.84 12.57
N LEU A 37 -6.50 4.65 13.11
CA LEU A 37 -5.43 3.87 12.50
C LEU A 37 -4.87 2.87 13.51
N ILE A 38 -5.05 1.58 13.28
CA ILE A 38 -4.50 0.52 14.10
C ILE A 38 -3.15 0.12 13.52
N VAL A 39 -2.10 0.29 14.32
CA VAL A 39 -0.74 -0.14 13.98
C VAL A 39 -0.35 -1.32 14.86
N TYR A 40 -0.21 -2.48 14.26
CA TYR A 40 0.32 -3.66 14.93
C TYR A 40 1.85 -3.58 14.98
N ASP A 41 2.38 -3.38 16.17
CA ASP A 41 3.82 -3.36 16.46
C ASP A 41 4.34 -4.77 16.77
N ASN A 42 5.24 -5.27 15.93
CA ASN A 42 5.88 -6.58 16.11
C ASN A 42 7.07 -6.50 17.06
N MET A 43 6.88 -5.94 18.26
CA MET A 43 7.91 -5.78 19.29
C MET A 43 9.11 -4.94 18.81
N SER A 44 8.84 -3.77 18.21
CA SER A 44 9.89 -2.83 17.80
C SER A 44 10.80 -2.41 18.95
N THR A 45 12.06 -2.24 18.65
CA THR A 45 13.13 -1.84 19.59
C THR A 45 13.57 -0.38 19.38
N ASP A 46 13.09 0.26 18.31
CA ASP A 46 13.31 1.68 18.05
C ASP A 46 12.18 2.54 18.68
N ASN A 47 12.22 3.85 18.47
CA ASN A 47 11.24 4.79 19.02
C ASN A 47 9.97 4.94 18.17
N MET A 48 9.65 4.00 17.27
CA MET A 48 8.46 4.05 16.40
C MET A 48 7.17 4.26 17.19
N CYS A 49 6.97 3.47 18.25
CA CYS A 49 5.76 3.57 19.08
C CYS A 49 5.62 4.94 19.77
N GLU A 50 6.71 5.52 20.25
CA GLU A 50 6.72 6.85 20.83
C GLU A 50 6.33 7.92 19.79
N LEU A 51 6.88 7.83 18.58
CA LEU A 51 6.55 8.75 17.49
C LEU A 51 5.08 8.65 17.09
N LEU A 52 4.56 7.43 16.94
CA LEU A 52 3.17 7.16 16.58
C LEU A 52 2.16 7.60 17.64
N SER A 53 2.52 7.52 18.93
CA SER A 53 1.63 7.93 20.04
C SER A 53 1.28 9.43 20.05
N LYS A 54 1.99 10.25 19.27
CA LYS A 54 1.70 11.69 19.11
C LYS A 54 0.44 11.95 18.28
N TYR A 55 -0.05 10.94 17.56
CA TYR A 55 -1.22 11.04 16.69
C TYR A 55 -2.45 10.46 17.40
N PRO A 56 -3.46 11.28 17.76
CA PRO A 56 -4.57 10.85 18.63
C PRO A 56 -5.49 9.80 17.99
N TYR A 57 -5.46 9.64 16.67
CA TYR A 57 -6.21 8.63 15.95
C TYR A 57 -5.46 7.28 15.81
N VAL A 58 -4.22 7.20 16.29
CA VAL A 58 -3.42 5.97 16.22
C VAL A 58 -3.64 5.13 17.46
N GLU A 59 -4.00 3.87 17.25
CA GLU A 59 -4.01 2.83 18.28
C GLU A 59 -2.88 1.82 18.00
N ILE A 60 -1.97 1.67 18.96
CA ILE A 60 -0.86 0.71 18.84
C ILE A 60 -1.26 -0.59 19.54
N ARG A 61 -1.25 -1.68 18.77
CA ARG A 61 -1.46 -3.04 19.28
C ARG A 61 -0.19 -3.86 19.14
N LYS A 62 0.26 -4.50 20.19
CA LYS A 62 1.47 -5.33 20.15
C LYS A 62 1.15 -6.77 19.77
N PHE A 63 2.04 -7.36 18.99
CA PHE A 63 2.09 -8.81 18.76
C PHE A 63 3.54 -9.26 18.71
N ASP A 64 3.77 -10.55 18.92
CA ASP A 64 5.11 -11.11 18.97
C ASP A 64 5.19 -12.35 18.08
N THR A 65 6.13 -12.35 17.17
CA THR A 65 6.46 -13.51 16.32
C THR A 65 7.80 -14.16 16.70
N GLY A 66 8.32 -13.86 17.89
CA GLY A 66 9.64 -14.34 18.35
C GLY A 66 10.77 -13.83 17.48
N GLY A 67 10.72 -12.55 17.05
CA GLY A 67 11.71 -11.91 16.18
C GLY A 67 11.68 -12.37 14.72
N LYS A 68 10.71 -13.22 14.32
CA LYS A 68 10.60 -13.74 12.95
C LYS A 68 9.61 -12.92 12.13
N PHE A 69 9.82 -12.86 10.82
CA PHE A 69 8.80 -12.36 9.91
C PHE A 69 7.75 -13.45 9.64
N SER A 70 6.47 -13.16 9.86
CA SER A 70 5.37 -14.11 9.65
C SER A 70 4.26 -13.50 8.80
N ASP A 71 4.23 -13.83 7.50
CA ASP A 71 3.12 -13.43 6.61
C ASP A 71 1.77 -13.92 7.12
N GLU A 72 1.71 -15.16 7.60
CA GLU A 72 0.47 -15.75 8.12
C GLU A 72 -0.12 -14.91 9.25
N THR A 73 0.73 -14.48 10.20
CA THR A 73 0.30 -13.60 11.29
C THR A 73 -0.16 -12.24 10.79
N HIS A 74 0.59 -11.62 9.88
CA HIS A 74 0.20 -10.32 9.30
C HIS A 74 -1.12 -10.41 8.55
N ILE A 75 -1.31 -11.44 7.70
CA ILE A 75 -2.55 -11.69 6.97
C ILE A 75 -3.74 -11.86 7.93
N LYS A 76 -3.56 -12.68 8.97
CA LYS A 76 -4.58 -12.92 9.99
C LYS A 76 -4.98 -11.62 10.69
N LEU A 77 -4.01 -10.90 11.25
CA LEU A 77 -4.26 -9.64 11.97
C LEU A 77 -4.97 -8.62 11.09
N LYS A 78 -4.50 -8.39 9.87
CA LYS A 78 -5.10 -7.43 8.94
C LYS A 78 -6.54 -7.83 8.57
N SER A 79 -6.78 -9.10 8.26
CA SER A 79 -8.11 -9.58 7.85
C SER A 79 -9.12 -9.55 9.00
N GLU A 80 -8.73 -9.98 10.20
CA GLU A 80 -9.59 -9.98 11.39
C GLU A 80 -9.91 -8.55 11.82
N THR A 81 -8.93 -7.66 11.81
CA THR A 81 -9.12 -6.26 12.17
C THR A 81 -9.96 -5.51 11.13
N ALA A 82 -9.82 -5.81 9.84
CA ALA A 82 -10.70 -5.22 8.83
C ALA A 82 -12.17 -5.54 9.13
N LYS A 83 -12.46 -6.79 9.52
CA LYS A 83 -13.82 -7.16 9.94
C LYS A 83 -14.23 -6.48 11.25
N GLU A 84 -13.37 -6.44 12.26
CA GLU A 84 -13.60 -5.70 13.52
C GLU A 84 -14.01 -4.24 13.26
N LEU A 85 -13.26 -3.55 12.41
CA LEU A 85 -13.52 -2.15 12.06
C LEU A 85 -14.84 -1.99 11.31
N ALA A 86 -15.16 -2.89 10.37
CA ALA A 86 -16.45 -2.88 9.68
C ALA A 86 -17.62 -3.10 10.63
N ASP A 87 -17.50 -4.06 11.56
CA ASP A 87 -18.52 -4.35 12.59
C ASP A 87 -18.66 -3.17 13.59
N ALA A 88 -17.58 -2.41 13.82
CA ALA A 88 -17.58 -1.19 14.63
C ALA A 88 -18.18 0.04 13.92
N GLY A 89 -18.59 -0.10 12.65
CA GLY A 89 -19.31 0.91 11.88
C GLY A 89 -18.41 1.90 11.14
N TYR A 90 -17.13 1.59 10.93
CA TYR A 90 -16.30 2.34 9.99
C TYR A 90 -16.72 2.01 8.56
N ASP A 91 -16.89 3.03 7.73
CA ASP A 91 -17.39 2.87 6.36
C ASP A 91 -16.31 2.36 5.43
N TRP A 92 -15.11 2.93 5.53
CA TRP A 92 -13.98 2.56 4.70
C TRP A 92 -12.79 2.10 5.55
N ILE A 93 -12.22 0.98 5.18
CA ILE A 93 -11.13 0.34 5.91
C ILE A 93 -9.91 0.22 4.98
N TYR A 94 -8.83 0.94 5.33
CA TYR A 94 -7.53 0.76 4.73
C TYR A 94 -6.85 -0.49 5.29
N ILE A 95 -6.22 -1.28 4.39
CA ILE A 95 -5.51 -2.52 4.73
C ILE A 95 -4.23 -2.55 3.90
N GLY A 96 -3.10 -2.17 4.46
CA GLY A 96 -1.84 -2.09 3.71
C GLY A 96 -0.61 -2.37 4.55
N ASP A 97 0.56 -2.24 3.94
CA ASP A 97 1.82 -2.21 4.66
C ASP A 97 2.06 -0.80 5.21
N PHE A 98 2.95 -0.66 6.20
CA PHE A 98 3.13 0.63 6.88
C PHE A 98 3.65 1.73 5.94
N ASP A 99 4.45 1.33 4.96
CA ASP A 99 5.05 2.20 3.94
C ASP A 99 4.19 2.35 2.65
N GLU A 100 2.96 1.86 2.67
CA GLU A 100 1.99 2.00 1.58
C GLU A 100 0.88 2.96 1.97
N ILE A 101 0.60 3.96 1.14
CA ILE A 101 -0.34 5.03 1.45
C ILE A 101 -1.29 5.27 0.28
N LEU A 102 -2.49 5.72 0.60
CA LEU A 102 -3.46 6.22 -0.37
C LEU A 102 -3.64 7.73 -0.16
N TYR A 103 -3.88 8.49 -1.21
CA TYR A 103 -4.21 9.89 -1.10
C TYR A 103 -4.95 10.41 -2.34
N THR A 104 -5.45 11.65 -2.25
CA THR A 104 -6.00 12.41 -3.37
C THR A 104 -5.28 13.76 -3.47
N GLU A 105 -5.09 14.25 -4.69
CA GLU A 105 -4.33 15.49 -4.97
C GLU A 105 -4.87 16.74 -4.23
N ASN A 106 -6.19 16.82 -4.06
CA ASN A 106 -6.88 18.00 -3.54
C ASN A 106 -7.23 17.90 -2.06
N ASP A 107 -6.61 16.98 -1.32
CA ASP A 107 -6.91 16.70 0.10
C ASP A 107 -8.40 16.38 0.38
N ASN A 108 -9.13 15.92 -0.63
CA ASN A 108 -10.56 15.66 -0.62
C ASN A 108 -10.92 14.17 -0.49
N PHE A 109 -10.09 13.41 0.22
CA PHE A 109 -10.19 11.94 0.29
C PHE A 109 -11.59 11.45 0.74
N ARG A 110 -12.20 12.10 1.73
CA ARG A 110 -13.55 11.76 2.22
C ARG A 110 -14.64 12.04 1.19
N GLU A 111 -14.52 13.14 0.46
CA GLU A 111 -15.47 13.50 -0.61
C GLU A 111 -15.42 12.48 -1.72
N VAL A 112 -14.24 12.12 -2.15
CA VAL A 112 -14.00 11.09 -3.18
C VAL A 112 -14.60 9.76 -2.73
N LEU A 113 -14.37 9.33 -1.50
CA LEU A 113 -14.94 8.08 -0.98
C LEU A 113 -16.47 8.12 -0.91
N TYR A 114 -17.03 9.28 -0.58
CA TYR A 114 -18.47 9.45 -0.61
C TYR A 114 -19.03 9.33 -2.03
N GLU A 115 -18.44 10.02 -3.01
CA GLU A 115 -18.83 9.96 -4.42
C GLU A 115 -18.76 8.51 -4.95
N ILE A 116 -17.67 7.82 -4.68
CA ILE A 116 -17.47 6.40 -5.05
C ILE A 116 -18.53 5.50 -4.41
N GLN A 117 -18.85 5.73 -3.15
CA GLN A 117 -19.88 4.97 -2.43
C GLN A 117 -21.28 5.18 -3.05
N GLN A 118 -21.61 6.40 -3.50
CA GLN A 118 -22.88 6.67 -4.20
C GLN A 118 -22.97 5.90 -5.55
N MET A 119 -21.82 5.68 -6.19
CA MET A 119 -21.73 4.85 -7.40
C MET A 119 -21.71 3.33 -7.10
N GLY A 120 -21.82 2.94 -5.83
CA GLY A 120 -21.77 1.55 -5.38
C GLY A 120 -20.37 0.97 -5.22
N GLY A 121 -19.30 1.77 -5.41
CA GLY A 121 -17.92 1.35 -5.26
C GLY A 121 -17.63 0.83 -3.84
N ASN A 122 -16.93 -0.31 -3.74
CA ASN A 122 -16.67 -0.95 -2.46
C ASN A 122 -15.29 -1.60 -2.32
N VAL A 123 -14.49 -1.63 -3.40
CA VAL A 123 -13.11 -2.17 -3.37
C VAL A 123 -12.19 -1.26 -4.18
N PHE A 124 -11.21 -0.68 -3.53
CA PHE A 124 -10.11 0.00 -4.23
C PHE A 124 -9.07 -1.02 -4.70
N CYS A 125 -8.66 -0.88 -5.95
CA CYS A 125 -7.57 -1.65 -6.52
C CYS A 125 -6.85 -0.86 -7.60
N ARG A 126 -5.60 -0.51 -7.37
CA ARG A 126 -4.76 0.19 -8.34
C ARG A 126 -3.29 -0.16 -8.12
N ASP A 127 -2.47 0.02 -9.14
CA ASP A 127 -1.02 -0.08 -9.05
C ASP A 127 -0.48 1.00 -8.11
N MET A 128 0.47 0.59 -7.26
CA MET A 128 1.15 1.52 -6.37
C MET A 128 2.29 2.21 -7.12
N VAL A 129 2.37 3.52 -6.97
CA VAL A 129 3.50 4.32 -7.45
C VAL A 129 4.67 4.16 -6.49
N LEU A 130 5.86 3.92 -7.00
CA LEU A 130 7.09 3.85 -6.23
C LEU A 130 7.96 5.09 -6.54
N PRO A 131 7.90 6.12 -5.71
CA PRO A 131 8.81 7.25 -5.81
C PRO A 131 10.19 6.85 -5.32
N PHE A 132 11.24 7.36 -5.99
CA PHE A 132 12.61 7.07 -5.57
C PHE A 132 13.62 8.11 -6.06
N ASP A 133 14.72 8.20 -5.33
CA ASP A 133 15.88 8.98 -5.72
C ASP A 133 17.11 8.06 -5.76
N THR A 134 17.93 8.23 -6.79
CA THR A 134 19.18 7.49 -6.95
C THR A 134 20.40 8.27 -6.50
N THR A 135 20.23 9.52 -6.07
CA THR A 135 21.34 10.41 -5.66
C THR A 135 21.73 10.21 -4.22
N LEU A 136 20.90 9.58 -3.40
CA LEU A 136 21.07 9.41 -1.95
C LEU A 136 21.04 10.72 -1.14
N ASP A 137 20.63 11.80 -1.76
CA ASP A 137 20.65 13.16 -1.16
C ASP A 137 19.27 13.82 -1.37
N VAL A 138 18.25 13.24 -0.76
CA VAL A 138 16.90 13.79 -0.83
C VAL A 138 16.72 14.85 0.25
N SER A 139 16.60 16.10 -0.15
CA SER A 139 16.11 17.15 0.73
C SER A 139 14.59 17.22 0.67
N PHE A 140 13.94 16.96 1.81
CA PHE A 140 12.47 17.01 1.88
C PHE A 140 11.99 18.43 2.21
N ASP A 141 11.23 19.00 1.30
CA ASP A 141 10.48 20.23 1.55
C ASP A 141 9.25 19.88 2.43
N THR A 142 9.16 20.47 3.60
CA THR A 142 8.05 20.21 4.54
C THR A 142 6.68 20.69 4.03
N ASN A 143 6.65 21.52 2.98
CA ASN A 143 5.42 21.98 2.36
C ASN A 143 4.90 21.03 1.27
N LYS A 144 5.66 20.00 0.93
CA LYS A 144 5.33 19.01 -0.10
C LYS A 144 5.16 17.61 0.50
N LEU A 145 4.37 16.78 -0.17
CA LEU A 145 4.36 15.36 0.16
C LEU A 145 5.67 14.69 -0.25
N PRO A 146 6.13 13.67 0.48
CA PRO A 146 7.41 13.02 0.23
C PRO A 146 7.64 12.61 -1.22
N HIS A 147 6.64 12.04 -1.89
CA HIS A 147 6.77 11.64 -3.30
C HIS A 147 7.00 12.82 -4.27
N GLN A 148 6.57 14.02 -3.91
CA GLN A 148 6.77 15.23 -4.74
C GLN A 148 8.19 15.80 -4.60
N CYS A 149 8.99 15.29 -3.66
CA CYS A 149 10.36 15.73 -3.41
C CYS A 149 11.41 14.92 -4.17
N VAL A 150 11.00 13.84 -4.84
CA VAL A 150 11.92 12.97 -5.59
C VAL A 150 11.72 13.09 -7.09
N PRO A 151 12.76 12.83 -7.90
CA PRO A 151 12.70 13.08 -9.34
C PRO A 151 12.23 11.88 -10.17
N ASN A 152 12.01 10.71 -9.56
CA ASN A 152 11.74 9.49 -10.32
C ASN A 152 10.56 8.71 -9.76
N TYR A 153 9.77 8.14 -10.68
CA TYR A 153 8.56 7.38 -10.36
C TYR A 153 8.42 6.19 -11.28
N ILE A 154 7.95 5.05 -10.71
CA ILE A 154 7.51 3.89 -11.47
C ILE A 154 6.25 3.31 -10.85
N THR A 155 5.50 2.53 -11.61
CA THR A 155 4.42 1.72 -11.06
C THR A 155 4.94 0.37 -10.57
N SER A 156 4.21 -0.27 -9.68
CA SER A 156 4.54 -1.63 -9.27
C SER A 156 4.42 -2.64 -10.42
N HIS A 157 3.63 -2.32 -11.43
CA HIS A 157 3.49 -3.10 -12.66
C HIS A 157 4.79 -3.10 -13.48
N ASP A 158 5.41 -1.93 -13.66
CA ASP A 158 6.65 -1.79 -14.43
C ASP A 158 7.83 -2.47 -13.74
N TRP A 159 7.81 -2.51 -12.42
CA TRP A 159 8.87 -3.09 -11.61
C TRP A 159 8.93 -4.61 -11.67
N SER A 160 7.81 -5.28 -11.88
CA SER A 160 7.78 -6.74 -11.85
C SER A 160 7.09 -7.35 -13.07
N SER A 161 7.89 -7.84 -14.01
CA SER A 161 7.40 -8.73 -15.06
C SER A 161 6.70 -10.01 -14.52
N PHE A 162 6.86 -10.32 -13.23
CA PHE A 162 6.28 -11.49 -12.56
C PHE A 162 5.06 -11.21 -11.71
N TRP A 163 4.88 -9.99 -11.19
CA TRP A 163 3.93 -9.68 -10.14
C TRP A 163 3.13 -8.40 -10.43
N GLY A 164 2.72 -8.19 -11.68
CA GLY A 164 1.85 -7.08 -12.04
C GLY A 164 0.54 -7.11 -11.24
N PHE A 165 0.61 -6.75 -9.98
CA PHE A 165 -0.52 -6.73 -9.06
C PHE A 165 -0.85 -5.30 -8.68
N SER A 166 -1.99 -4.87 -9.13
CA SER A 166 -2.72 -3.84 -8.45
C SER A 166 -3.04 -4.34 -7.06
N LYS A 167 -2.72 -3.56 -6.03
CA LYS A 167 -3.02 -3.92 -4.65
C LYS A 167 -4.43 -3.50 -4.26
N VAL A 168 -5.13 -4.39 -3.56
CA VAL A 168 -6.35 -4.04 -2.83
C VAL A 168 -5.93 -3.53 -1.47
N THR A 169 -6.08 -2.22 -1.25
CA THR A 169 -5.65 -1.57 -0.02
C THR A 169 -6.77 -0.81 0.69
N LEU A 170 -7.96 -0.74 0.10
CA LEU A 170 -9.11 -0.09 0.73
C LEU A 170 -10.39 -0.84 0.38
N ILE A 171 -11.22 -1.11 1.39
CA ILE A 171 -12.51 -1.76 1.25
C ILE A 171 -13.60 -0.99 1.98
N HIS A 172 -14.83 -1.07 1.47
CA HIS A 172 -16.01 -0.60 2.18
C HIS A 172 -16.53 -1.69 3.14
N LYS A 173 -17.19 -1.31 4.21
CA LYS A 173 -17.77 -2.22 5.21
C LYS A 173 -18.77 -3.24 4.67
N SER A 174 -19.28 -3.06 3.44
CA SER A 174 -20.14 -4.04 2.77
C SER A 174 -19.40 -5.29 2.29
N VAL A 175 -18.07 -5.25 2.28
CA VAL A 175 -17.20 -6.39 1.88
C VAL A 175 -16.13 -6.69 2.95
N PRO A 176 -16.55 -6.93 4.22
CA PRO A 176 -15.62 -7.01 5.34
C PRO A 176 -14.81 -8.30 5.39
N ASN A 177 -15.24 -9.34 4.66
CA ASN A 177 -14.57 -10.64 4.67
C ASN A 177 -13.54 -10.70 3.55
N ILE A 178 -12.36 -10.14 3.83
CA ILE A 178 -11.22 -10.19 2.93
C ILE A 178 -10.18 -11.18 3.45
N ARG A 179 -9.52 -11.88 2.55
CA ARG A 179 -8.35 -12.72 2.84
C ARG A 179 -7.25 -12.40 1.84
N PHE A 180 -6.01 -12.50 2.28
CA PHE A 180 -4.85 -12.27 1.43
C PHE A 180 -4.03 -13.54 1.26
N ASN A 181 -3.29 -13.64 0.15
CA ASN A 181 -2.19 -14.59 0.04
C ASN A 181 -0.92 -14.05 0.75
N ASN A 182 0.13 -14.85 0.74
CA ASN A 182 1.43 -14.46 1.29
C ASN A 182 1.93 -13.14 0.68
N GLY A 183 2.38 -12.23 1.52
CA GLY A 183 2.81 -10.89 1.15
C GLY A 183 1.67 -9.89 0.90
N CYS A 184 0.42 -10.26 1.14
CA CYS A 184 -0.76 -9.42 0.92
C CYS A 184 -0.90 -8.85 -0.51
N HIS A 185 -0.34 -9.55 -1.51
CA HIS A 185 -0.37 -9.09 -2.90
C HIS A 185 -1.66 -9.41 -3.66
N GLN A 186 -2.39 -10.44 -3.22
CA GLN A 186 -3.68 -10.82 -3.81
C GLN A 186 -4.74 -10.88 -2.73
N ALA A 187 -5.90 -10.31 -3.03
CA ALA A 187 -7.05 -10.34 -2.16
C ALA A 187 -8.08 -11.37 -2.65
N TYR A 188 -8.71 -12.04 -1.70
CA TYR A 188 -9.79 -12.99 -1.93
C TYR A 188 -11.02 -12.53 -1.14
N PHE A 189 -12.17 -12.53 -1.81
CA PHE A 189 -13.43 -12.15 -1.23
C PHE A 189 -14.39 -13.35 -1.20
N PRO A 190 -14.47 -14.10 -0.08
CA PRO A 190 -15.47 -15.16 0.06
C PRO A 190 -16.87 -14.62 -0.22
N GLN A 191 -17.73 -15.43 -0.88
CA GLN A 191 -19.10 -14.98 -1.18
C GLN A 191 -19.93 -14.72 0.07
N LYS A 192 -19.78 -15.58 1.07
CA LYS A 192 -20.55 -15.48 2.30
C LYS A 192 -20.21 -14.22 3.08
N GLY A 193 -21.21 -13.38 3.29
CA GLY A 193 -21.10 -12.17 4.09
C GLY A 193 -20.44 -10.98 3.41
N ASN A 194 -20.32 -11.00 2.09
CA ASN A 194 -19.88 -9.85 1.28
C ASN A 194 -20.95 -9.47 0.26
N ALA A 195 -21.06 -8.17 -0.04
CA ALA A 195 -21.78 -7.67 -1.20
C ALA A 195 -21.07 -8.05 -2.51
N ASP A 196 -21.70 -7.81 -3.63
CA ASP A 196 -21.04 -7.88 -4.94
C ASP A 196 -19.91 -6.85 -5.03
N LEU A 197 -18.85 -7.19 -5.75
CA LEU A 197 -17.70 -6.33 -5.84
C LEU A 197 -17.91 -5.24 -6.89
N VAL A 198 -17.70 -4.00 -6.51
CA VAL A 198 -17.61 -2.85 -7.40
C VAL A 198 -16.24 -2.20 -7.21
N VAL A 199 -15.35 -2.49 -8.15
CA VAL A 199 -13.92 -2.12 -8.05
C VAL A 199 -13.67 -0.78 -8.69
N PHE A 200 -12.89 0.05 -8.03
CA PHE A 200 -12.44 1.35 -8.52
C PHE A 200 -10.96 1.57 -8.20
N GLY A 201 -10.36 2.59 -8.81
CA GLY A 201 -8.99 3.02 -8.52
C GLY A 201 -8.78 4.51 -8.69
N TYR A 202 -9.41 5.10 -9.72
CA TYR A 202 -9.41 6.54 -9.93
C TYR A 202 -10.48 7.23 -9.04
N PRO A 203 -10.24 8.43 -8.48
CA PRO A 203 -9.03 9.28 -8.59
C PRO A 203 -8.03 9.09 -7.43
N ILE A 204 -8.14 8.03 -6.65
CA ILE A 204 -7.23 7.76 -5.53
C ILE A 204 -5.88 7.27 -6.08
N ILE A 205 -4.81 7.74 -5.49
CA ILE A 205 -3.44 7.39 -5.84
C ILE A 205 -2.85 6.56 -4.71
N GLY A 206 -2.25 5.42 -5.05
CA GLY A 206 -1.51 4.58 -4.13
C GLY A 206 -0.01 4.84 -4.25
N ILE A 207 0.65 5.10 -3.12
CA ILE A 207 2.09 5.33 -3.04
C ILE A 207 2.74 4.28 -2.15
N HIS A 208 3.84 3.68 -2.61
CA HIS A 208 4.66 2.78 -1.83
C HIS A 208 6.01 3.45 -1.57
N LEU A 209 6.22 3.90 -0.34
CA LEU A 209 7.36 4.73 0.07
C LEU A 209 8.67 3.97 0.26
N LYS A 210 8.72 2.70 -0.02
CA LYS A 210 9.84 1.80 0.24
C LYS A 210 11.20 2.33 -0.23
N TYR A 211 11.23 3.11 -1.31
CA TYR A 211 12.45 3.62 -1.93
C TYR A 211 12.61 5.13 -1.78
N ILE A 212 11.83 5.74 -0.90
CA ILE A 212 11.84 7.19 -0.70
C ILE A 212 13.10 7.69 -0.01
N ASP A 213 13.70 6.85 0.82
CA ASP A 213 14.91 7.15 1.59
C ASP A 213 15.83 5.93 1.63
N TRP A 214 17.02 6.06 1.05
CA TRP A 214 17.95 4.95 0.91
C TRP A 214 18.55 4.46 2.23
N ASN A 215 18.73 5.35 3.21
CA ASN A 215 19.24 4.96 4.52
C ASN A 215 18.18 4.10 5.25
N VAL A 216 16.91 4.46 5.12
CA VAL A 216 15.79 3.66 5.62
C VAL A 216 15.74 2.31 4.92
N LEU A 217 15.86 2.31 3.60
CA LEU A 217 15.82 1.08 2.81
C LEU A 217 16.96 0.13 3.17
N GLU A 218 18.18 0.65 3.36
CA GLU A 218 19.35 -0.14 3.76
C GLU A 218 19.10 -0.81 5.10
N LYS A 219 18.72 -0.01 6.12
CA LYS A 219 18.41 -0.52 7.46
C LYS A 219 17.31 -1.57 7.41
N ASN A 220 16.18 -1.26 6.79
CA ASN A 220 15.05 -2.17 6.71
C ASN A 220 15.38 -3.45 5.93
N SER A 221 16.28 -3.37 4.95
CA SER A 221 16.75 -4.54 4.20
C SER A 221 17.58 -5.47 5.08
N HIS A 222 18.45 -4.93 5.92
CA HIS A 222 19.22 -5.71 6.88
C HIS A 222 18.33 -6.35 7.95
N ASP A 223 17.47 -5.57 8.59
CA ASP A 223 16.52 -6.07 9.60
C ASP A 223 15.62 -7.18 9.04
N LYS A 224 15.12 -6.99 7.81
CA LYS A 224 14.29 -7.98 7.12
C LYS A 224 15.08 -9.24 6.74
N HIS A 225 16.33 -9.09 6.31
CA HIS A 225 17.22 -10.20 6.00
C HIS A 225 17.44 -11.08 7.23
N ASP A 226 17.79 -10.49 8.37
CA ASP A 226 18.06 -11.23 9.59
C ASP A 226 16.82 -11.96 10.11
N ARG A 227 15.67 -11.36 10.00
CA ARG A 227 14.39 -11.98 10.39
C ARG A 227 13.94 -13.10 9.45
N ILE A 228 14.30 -13.05 8.16
CA ILE A 228 13.97 -14.08 7.16
C ILE A 228 14.90 -15.29 7.26
N GLN A 229 16.15 -15.11 7.64
CA GLN A 229 17.10 -16.23 7.81
C GLN A 229 16.56 -17.34 8.71
N TRP A 230 15.79 -16.98 9.74
CA TRP A 230 15.16 -17.92 10.65
C TRP A 230 14.03 -18.76 10.02
N ARG A 231 13.49 -18.36 8.87
CA ARG A 231 12.45 -19.11 8.16
C ARG A 231 12.98 -20.33 7.41
N ILE A 232 14.22 -20.29 6.95
CA ILE A 232 14.80 -21.34 6.09
C ILE A 232 14.75 -22.72 6.76
N PRO A 233 15.06 -22.87 8.06
CA PRO A 233 14.97 -24.17 8.75
C PRO A 233 13.55 -24.66 9.03
N VAL A 234 12.54 -23.79 8.91
CA VAL A 234 11.15 -24.07 9.30
C VAL A 234 10.23 -24.30 8.10
N ALA A 235 10.74 -24.10 6.89
CA ALA A 235 9.95 -24.29 5.67
C ALA A 235 9.52 -25.75 5.52
N LYS A 236 8.20 -26.00 5.66
CA LYS A 236 7.61 -27.35 5.65
C LYS A 236 7.22 -27.82 4.23
N SER A 237 7.24 -26.95 3.23
CA SER A 237 6.83 -27.25 1.87
C SER A 237 7.83 -26.75 0.82
N LYS A 238 7.80 -27.32 -0.39
CA LYS A 238 8.62 -26.83 -1.51
C LYS A 238 8.27 -25.39 -1.90
N VAL A 239 7.01 -25.00 -1.74
CA VAL A 239 6.51 -23.64 -2.02
C VAL A 239 7.09 -22.66 -1.02
N ASP A 240 7.08 -23.00 0.28
CA ASP A 240 7.65 -22.17 1.35
C ASP A 240 9.17 -21.99 1.17
N VAL A 241 9.88 -23.06 0.78
CA VAL A 241 11.31 -22.99 0.48
C VAL A 241 11.58 -22.09 -0.72
N GLN A 242 10.79 -22.19 -1.78
CA GLN A 242 10.97 -21.39 -2.99
C GLN A 242 10.66 -19.91 -2.72
N PHE A 243 9.61 -19.62 -1.97
CA PHE A 243 9.26 -18.26 -1.55
C PHE A 243 10.34 -17.66 -0.63
N THR A 244 10.80 -18.42 0.35
CA THR A 244 11.87 -18.01 1.27
C THR A 244 13.18 -17.77 0.53
N LYS A 245 13.54 -18.62 -0.43
CA LYS A 245 14.72 -18.42 -1.31
C LYS A 245 14.58 -17.16 -2.16
N HIS A 246 13.39 -16.86 -2.66
CA HIS A 246 13.13 -15.66 -3.46
C HIS A 246 13.27 -14.40 -2.61
N LEU A 247 12.72 -14.37 -1.41
CA LEU A 247 12.90 -13.27 -0.45
C LEU A 247 14.37 -13.13 -0.04
N TYR A 248 15.05 -14.25 0.23
CA TYR A 248 16.45 -14.29 0.58
C TYR A 248 17.33 -13.79 -0.57
N SER A 249 17.10 -14.22 -1.79
CA SER A 249 17.87 -13.74 -2.96
C SER A 249 17.67 -12.26 -3.23
N ARG A 250 16.48 -11.73 -2.94
CA ARG A 250 16.21 -10.29 -3.02
C ARG A 250 16.93 -9.52 -1.91
N SER A 251 16.90 -10.00 -0.67
CA SER A 251 17.58 -9.35 0.44
C SER A 251 19.11 -9.46 0.36
N CYS A 252 19.63 -10.63 -0.03
CA CYS A 252 21.08 -10.82 -0.23
C CYS A 252 21.63 -10.02 -1.42
N GLY A 253 20.84 -9.86 -2.48
CA GLY A 253 21.21 -8.99 -3.61
C GLY A 253 21.24 -7.50 -3.26
N MET A 254 20.61 -7.13 -2.15
CA MET A 254 20.52 -5.76 -1.64
C MET A 254 21.56 -5.40 -0.57
N ASN A 255 22.42 -6.34 -0.17
CA ASN A 255 23.50 -6.07 0.79
C ASN A 255 24.54 -5.07 0.27
N ASN A 256 24.46 -4.72 -1.00
CA ASN A 256 25.22 -3.65 -1.59
C ASN A 256 24.28 -2.68 -2.28
N ILE A 257 24.08 -1.50 -1.67
CA ILE A 257 23.27 -0.41 -2.20
C ILE A 257 23.65 -0.07 -3.65
N ASN A 258 24.95 -0.09 -4.00
CA ASN A 258 25.40 0.18 -5.36
C ASN A 258 24.93 -0.88 -6.36
N ASN A 259 24.89 -2.15 -5.97
CA ASN A 259 24.33 -3.22 -6.80
C ASN A 259 22.82 -3.06 -6.98
N MET A 260 22.14 -2.64 -5.92
CA MET A 260 20.71 -2.36 -5.98
C MET A 260 20.41 -1.16 -6.88
N ILE A 261 21.12 -0.05 -6.73
CA ILE A 261 21.01 1.14 -7.60
C ILE A 261 21.29 0.76 -9.05
N SER A 262 22.35 -0.03 -9.29
CA SER A 262 22.68 -0.50 -10.65
C SER A 262 21.63 -1.42 -11.23
N ALA A 263 21.04 -2.30 -10.43
CA ALA A 263 19.95 -3.18 -10.86
C ALA A 263 18.66 -2.38 -11.12
N MET A 264 18.41 -1.34 -10.32
CA MET A 264 17.30 -0.42 -10.52
C MET A 264 17.49 0.40 -11.79
N LYS A 265 18.65 1.03 -11.99
CA LYS A 265 18.99 1.75 -13.23
C LYS A 265 18.82 0.88 -14.46
N LYS A 266 19.33 -0.37 -14.45
CA LYS A 266 19.14 -1.32 -15.57
C LYS A 266 17.69 -1.68 -15.83
N LYS A 267 16.82 -1.66 -14.82
CA LYS A 267 15.37 -1.86 -15.01
C LYS A 267 14.73 -0.61 -15.57
N PHE A 268 15.15 0.56 -15.12
CA PHE A 268 14.71 1.85 -15.63
C PHE A 268 15.01 2.04 -17.11
N ASP A 269 16.22 1.67 -17.54
CA ASP A 269 16.60 1.70 -18.96
C ASP A 269 15.71 0.79 -19.85
N LYS A 270 14.97 -0.12 -19.23
CA LYS A 270 14.01 -1.03 -19.90
C LYS A 270 12.55 -0.63 -19.76
N VAL A 271 12.22 0.18 -18.79
CA VAL A 271 10.88 0.75 -18.65
C VAL A 271 10.74 1.86 -19.69
N ASN A 272 9.74 1.75 -20.51
CA ASN A 272 9.49 2.55 -21.71
C ASN A 272 9.90 4.02 -21.60
N VAL A 273 10.97 4.35 -22.28
CA VAL A 273 11.69 5.64 -22.29
C VAL A 273 10.85 6.83 -22.79
N ASN A 274 9.59 6.62 -23.14
CA ASN A 274 8.72 7.66 -23.73
C ASN A 274 7.94 8.49 -22.69
N VAL A 275 8.02 8.15 -21.42
CA VAL A 275 7.37 8.93 -20.36
C VAL A 275 8.42 9.74 -19.63
N ASP A 276 8.25 11.05 -19.62
CA ASP A 276 9.07 11.94 -18.80
C ASP A 276 8.66 11.77 -17.32
N THR A 277 9.44 10.97 -16.61
CA THR A 277 9.23 10.67 -15.17
C THR A 277 9.96 11.61 -14.25
N THR A 278 10.51 12.70 -14.76
CA THR A 278 11.34 13.64 -13.99
C THR A 278 10.54 14.60 -13.12
N THR A 279 9.23 14.69 -13.32
CA THR A 279 8.34 15.50 -12.48
C THR A 279 7.09 14.73 -12.14
N TRP A 280 6.57 14.99 -10.93
CA TRP A 280 5.34 14.34 -10.46
C TRP A 280 4.16 14.59 -11.41
N ASP A 281 3.96 15.82 -11.85
CA ASP A 281 2.80 16.19 -12.68
C ASP A 281 2.76 15.41 -14.01
N LYS A 282 3.90 15.29 -14.68
CA LYS A 282 4.02 14.54 -15.93
C LYS A 282 3.81 13.05 -15.74
N PHE A 283 4.40 12.49 -14.69
CA PHE A 283 4.21 11.09 -14.35
C PHE A 283 2.75 10.80 -13.99
N LYS A 284 2.11 11.70 -13.24
CA LYS A 284 0.71 11.58 -12.85
C LYS A 284 -0.24 11.58 -14.05
N GLU A 285 0.00 12.46 -15.02
CA GLU A 285 -0.78 12.48 -16.26
C GLU A 285 -0.71 11.12 -16.98
N TYR A 286 0.49 10.55 -17.13
CA TYR A 286 0.67 9.19 -17.64
C TYR A 286 -0.09 8.16 -16.80
N TYR A 287 0.11 8.17 -15.47
CA TYR A 287 -0.48 7.21 -14.54
C TYR A 287 -2.01 7.23 -14.57
N ASP A 288 -2.63 8.40 -14.74
CA ASP A 288 -4.07 8.53 -14.81
C ASP A 288 -4.64 8.14 -16.20
N ASN A 289 -3.86 8.29 -17.25
CA ASN A 289 -4.27 7.92 -18.62
C ASN A 289 -4.10 6.42 -18.89
N GLU A 290 -3.07 5.79 -18.32
CA GLU A 290 -2.82 4.35 -18.44
C GLU A 290 -3.71 3.51 -17.52
N TYR A 291 -4.42 4.15 -16.57
CA TYR A 291 -5.30 3.44 -15.67
C TYR A 291 -6.54 2.87 -16.37
N ASP A 292 -6.61 1.56 -16.43
CA ASP A 292 -7.78 0.82 -16.89
C ASP A 292 -8.13 -0.26 -15.86
N VAL A 293 -9.16 0.01 -15.07
CA VAL A 293 -9.61 -0.92 -14.02
C VAL A 293 -10.01 -2.29 -14.58
N THR A 294 -10.40 -2.38 -15.84
CA THR A 294 -10.78 -3.65 -16.48
C THR A 294 -9.59 -4.56 -16.73
N LYS A 295 -8.38 -4.01 -16.81
CA LYS A 295 -7.13 -4.78 -16.92
C LYS A 295 -6.69 -5.35 -15.58
N VAL A 296 -7.21 -4.83 -14.46
CA VAL A 296 -6.97 -5.36 -13.12
C VAL A 296 -7.47 -6.80 -13.06
N LYS A 297 -6.57 -7.73 -12.73
CA LYS A 297 -6.82 -9.17 -12.86
C LYS A 297 -7.70 -9.74 -11.74
N PHE A 298 -8.95 -9.32 -11.66
CA PHE A 298 -9.98 -9.97 -10.82
C PHE A 298 -10.57 -11.23 -11.48
N LYS A 299 -9.75 -11.98 -12.24
CA LYS A 299 -10.19 -13.12 -13.06
C LYS A 299 -11.08 -14.14 -12.35
N GLN A 300 -10.86 -14.37 -11.05
CA GLN A 300 -11.64 -15.34 -10.29
C GLN A 300 -13.00 -14.81 -9.79
N TYR A 301 -13.29 -13.52 -9.98
CA TYR A 301 -14.53 -12.89 -9.50
C TYR A 301 -15.31 -12.18 -10.61
N LEU A 302 -14.96 -12.36 -11.89
CA LEU A 302 -15.55 -11.62 -13.02
C LEU A 302 -17.09 -11.66 -13.06
N ASN A 303 -17.70 -12.78 -12.66
CA ASN A 303 -19.16 -12.93 -12.65
C ASN A 303 -19.86 -12.13 -11.51
N ARG A 304 -19.09 -11.49 -10.61
CA ARG A 304 -19.57 -10.75 -9.43
C ARG A 304 -18.91 -9.38 -9.30
N THR A 305 -18.18 -8.95 -10.32
CA THR A 305 -17.36 -7.74 -10.24
C THR A 305 -17.84 -6.76 -11.30
N ASN A 306 -18.28 -5.60 -10.85
CA ASN A 306 -18.47 -4.41 -11.67
C ASN A 306 -17.27 -3.48 -11.47
N PHE A 307 -17.08 -2.55 -12.40
CA PHE A 307 -15.96 -1.63 -12.38
C PHE A 307 -16.46 -0.20 -12.55
N ILE A 308 -15.88 0.73 -11.80
CA ILE A 308 -16.04 2.16 -12.00
C ILE A 308 -14.77 2.63 -12.73
N THR A 309 -14.94 3.00 -14.00
CA THR A 309 -13.84 3.55 -14.80
C THR A 309 -13.60 5.02 -14.46
N LYS A 310 -12.48 5.58 -14.95
CA LYS A 310 -12.22 7.03 -14.88
C LYS A 310 -13.35 7.82 -15.52
N ASN A 311 -13.82 7.40 -16.68
CA ASN A 311 -14.90 8.07 -17.39
C ASN A 311 -16.23 8.03 -16.64
N ASP A 312 -16.57 6.90 -16.01
CA ASP A 312 -17.78 6.78 -15.15
C ASP A 312 -17.71 7.78 -14.00
N TYR A 313 -16.56 7.86 -13.32
CA TYR A 313 -16.35 8.77 -12.21
C TYR A 313 -16.47 10.25 -12.64
N GLU A 314 -15.77 10.65 -13.70
CA GLU A 314 -15.79 12.02 -14.20
C GLU A 314 -17.17 12.45 -14.71
N THR A 315 -17.90 11.55 -15.37
CA THR A 315 -19.27 11.81 -15.85
C THR A 315 -20.23 12.01 -14.68
N ASN A 316 -20.16 11.15 -13.66
CA ASN A 316 -21.02 11.24 -12.46
C ASN A 316 -20.77 12.53 -11.68
N ARG A 317 -19.52 12.98 -11.60
CA ARG A 317 -19.15 14.20 -10.87
C ARG A 317 -19.64 15.49 -11.56
N ASN A 318 -19.80 15.46 -12.89
CA ASN A 318 -20.23 16.62 -13.68
C ASN A 318 -21.76 16.67 -13.88
N SER A 319 -22.50 15.68 -13.45
CA SER A 319 -23.97 15.61 -13.48
C SER A 319 -24.58 16.11 -12.16
#